data_5abeb6af53b2bc9f9973f059d255ac9e
#
_entry.id   5abeb6af53b2bc9f9973f059d255ac9e
#
_cell.length_a   1.000
_cell.length_b   1.000
_cell.length_c   1.000
_cell.angle_alpha   90.00
_cell.angle_beta   90.00
_cell.angle_gamma   90.00
#
_symmetry.space_group_name_H-M   'P 1'
#
loop_
_entity.id
_entity.type
_entity.pdbx_description
1 polymer ?
#
loop_
_entity_poly.entity_id
_entity_poly.type
_entity_poly.pdbx_seq_one_letter_code
_entity_poly.pdbx_strand_id
1 'polypeptide(L)'
;MKKNIFKIFACLCIVGFTACQSWLDETKYTYSISTATFYNTPNEANAAIVSVLDQMRSAHNSNWFASLEINTEHIYPKGVYQASGGYTGITNTTHLTRCGSNFQSLYRAIMRCNTPLSRLPEASDMTKEEIASYMGELYFLRAFCYWNLVRTFGSVPLRTEENMYTWDLAKSPVADVYELIVSDLKKAMQNCPDKARYYGTPCKNSAKALYAWVCLDLKEYAEAKKYAGDVISSGMYSLVQVTSGDDFATKVFGEGLPTTSEEVFYLKTSMTDSKTWDYLSYTAHPQYKYDGVNTVCKTGYYTHYTDLNNPVIKNWDEKDLRRSLNIAHYAFSASTYGENTCLLLKYRAPNASGSKAQIDIPLLRYTDVLLTYAEACARTGEMANAVNALNQIKRRAYGADPMVANPELDYKASDYADYDQFFYGALLNEERYETFNEAKHWFFEERHGKWEELVQANYRVACPWPRTDETSIGKEITVAQMCHLWKIPAEEFNYNKALDEARDQNPGYAN
;
A
#
# COMPACT_ATOMS: atom_id res chain seq x y z
N MET A 1 13.83 84.42 -7.48
CA MET A 1 12.73 83.45 -7.35
C MET A 1 13.11 82.01 -7.73
N LYS A 2 13.90 81.73 -8.76
CA LYS A 2 14.23 80.35 -9.19
C LYS A 2 15.10 79.50 -8.20
N LYS A 3 15.94 80.12 -7.39
CA LYS A 3 16.80 79.43 -6.40
C LYS A 3 16.06 78.92 -5.18
N ASN A 4 14.94 79.48 -4.80
CA ASN A 4 14.18 79.10 -3.64
C ASN A 4 13.17 77.93 -3.93
N ILE A 5 12.72 77.83 -5.20
CA ILE A 5 11.85 76.75 -5.65
C ILE A 5 12.60 75.39 -5.67
N PHE A 6 13.91 75.45 -6.05
CA PHE A 6 14.72 74.22 -6.05
C PHE A 6 15.01 73.65 -4.63
N LYS A 7 15.17 74.57 -3.66
CA LYS A 7 15.36 74.16 -2.26
C LYS A 7 14.07 73.58 -1.62
N ILE A 8 12.90 74.11 -2.00
CA ILE A 8 11.61 73.59 -1.54
C ILE A 8 11.33 72.23 -2.18
N PHE A 9 11.70 72.02 -3.44
CA PHE A 9 11.54 70.75 -4.13
C PHE A 9 12.49 69.65 -3.55
N ALA A 10 13.74 70.03 -3.21
CA ALA A 10 14.72 69.16 -2.61
C ALA A 10 14.29 68.71 -1.16
N CYS A 11 13.68 69.63 -0.36
CA CYS A 11 13.15 69.30 0.97
C CYS A 11 11.88 68.41 0.89
N LEU A 12 11.01 68.58 -0.11
CA LEU A 12 9.84 67.70 -0.30
C LEU A 12 10.24 66.28 -0.72
N CYS A 13 11.35 66.13 -1.51
CA CYS A 13 11.84 64.80 -1.86
C CYS A 13 12.47 64.05 -0.69
N ILE A 14 13.07 64.72 0.30
CA ILE A 14 13.70 64.08 1.46
C ILE A 14 12.65 63.64 2.50
N VAL A 15 11.52 64.32 2.62
CA VAL A 15 10.41 63.93 3.49
C VAL A 15 9.59 62.78 2.90
N GLY A 16 9.62 62.62 1.55
CA GLY A 16 8.94 61.50 0.87
C GLY A 16 9.61 60.14 1.06
N PHE A 17 10.91 60.10 1.40
CA PHE A 17 11.64 58.83 1.58
C PHE A 17 11.57 58.23 2.97
N THR A 18 11.13 58.98 3.97
CA THR A 18 10.98 58.46 5.37
C THR A 18 9.57 57.95 5.65
N ALA A 19 8.58 58.21 4.79
CA ALA A 19 7.21 57.80 5.00
C ALA A 19 6.89 56.38 4.45
N CYS A 20 7.81 55.78 3.67
CA CYS A 20 7.54 54.47 3.06
C CYS A 20 8.15 53.27 3.80
N GLN A 21 8.94 53.51 4.85
CA GLN A 21 9.57 52.42 5.57
C GLN A 21 8.60 51.66 6.47
N SER A 22 7.60 52.33 7.07
CA SER A 22 6.54 51.67 7.86
C SER A 22 5.44 51.03 7.00
N TRP A 23 5.43 51.32 5.69
CA TRP A 23 4.50 50.70 4.75
C TRP A 23 5.13 49.48 4.07
N LEU A 24 6.44 49.30 4.19
CA LEU A 24 7.21 48.12 3.75
C LEU A 24 7.52 47.18 4.90
N ASP A 25 7.26 47.56 6.14
CA ASP A 25 7.15 46.58 7.21
C ASP A 25 5.92 45.73 6.91
N GLU A 26 6.14 44.52 6.41
CA GLU A 26 5.09 43.50 6.37
C GLU A 26 4.45 43.48 7.74
N THR A 27 3.27 44.11 7.87
CA THR A 27 2.40 43.82 9.00
C THR A 27 2.28 42.31 9.01
N LYS A 28 2.82 41.69 10.05
CA LYS A 28 2.59 40.27 10.29
C LYS A 28 1.08 40.11 10.26
N TYR A 29 0.57 39.71 9.09
CA TYR A 29 -0.85 39.41 8.98
C TYR A 29 -1.12 38.29 9.95
N THR A 30 -1.77 38.62 11.03
CA THR A 30 -2.16 37.69 12.11
C THR A 30 -3.05 36.56 11.58
N TYR A 31 -3.37 36.60 10.28
CA TYR A 31 -4.20 35.63 9.57
C TYR A 31 -3.53 35.00 8.33
N SER A 32 -2.30 35.35 7.99
CA SER A 32 -1.60 34.64 6.92
C SER A 32 -0.93 33.41 7.48
N ILE A 33 -1.42 32.24 7.09
CA ILE A 33 -0.74 30.96 7.33
C ILE A 33 0.55 30.98 6.51
N SER A 34 1.68 31.27 7.16
CA SER A 34 3.00 31.10 6.58
C SER A 34 3.61 29.79 7.08
N THR A 35 4.48 29.19 6.29
CA THR A 35 5.23 27.99 6.74
C THR A 35 6.09 28.28 7.99
N ALA A 36 6.39 29.56 8.29
CA ALA A 36 7.12 29.97 9.48
C ALA A 36 6.25 30.02 10.75
N THR A 37 4.92 30.13 10.60
CA THR A 37 3.98 30.23 11.73
C THR A 37 3.07 29.01 11.87
N PHE A 38 3.09 28.11 10.92
CA PHE A 38 2.35 26.84 10.94
C PHE A 38 3.19 25.76 11.63
N TYR A 39 2.56 24.77 12.20
CA TYR A 39 3.12 23.65 12.98
C TYR A 39 3.43 23.97 14.46
N ASN A 40 2.82 25.00 15.03
CA ASN A 40 3.03 25.36 16.42
C ASN A 40 1.99 24.74 17.38
N THR A 41 0.81 24.38 16.89
CA THR A 41 -0.31 23.87 17.70
C THR A 41 -0.64 22.42 17.39
N PRO A 42 -1.29 21.68 18.33
CA PRO A 42 -1.78 20.32 18.08
C PRO A 42 -2.71 20.21 16.86
N ASN A 43 -3.54 21.21 16.62
CA ASN A 43 -4.46 21.23 15.46
C ASN A 43 -3.69 21.31 14.14
N GLU A 44 -2.66 22.11 14.07
CA GLU A 44 -1.81 22.24 12.87
C GLU A 44 -0.98 20.97 12.63
N ALA A 45 -0.44 20.38 13.70
CA ALA A 45 0.25 19.09 13.63
C ALA A 45 -0.69 17.97 13.12
N ASN A 46 -1.92 17.94 13.65
CA ASN A 46 -2.93 16.99 13.18
C ASN A 46 -3.31 17.24 11.71
N ALA A 47 -3.46 18.49 11.28
CA ALA A 47 -3.73 18.83 9.88
C ALA A 47 -2.60 18.36 8.96
N ALA A 48 -1.34 18.42 9.42
CA ALA A 48 -0.20 17.86 8.69
C ALA A 48 -0.34 16.34 8.51
N ILE A 49 -0.64 15.58 9.58
CA ILE A 49 -0.88 14.12 9.51
C ILE A 49 -1.99 13.79 8.51
N VAL A 50 -3.13 14.48 8.61
CA VAL A 50 -4.28 14.29 7.70
C VAL A 50 -3.88 14.57 6.25
N SER A 51 -3.05 15.61 6.01
CA SER A 51 -2.52 15.93 4.68
C SER A 51 -1.64 14.81 4.10
N VAL A 52 -0.82 14.15 4.94
CA VAL A 52 -0.03 12.98 4.51
C VAL A 52 -0.95 11.81 4.16
N LEU A 53 -1.90 11.48 5.04
CA LEU A 53 -2.85 10.39 4.81
C LEU A 53 -3.69 10.61 3.53
N ASP A 54 -4.08 11.86 3.25
CA ASP A 54 -4.76 12.20 2.00
C ASP A 54 -3.89 11.96 0.76
N GLN A 55 -2.61 12.30 0.84
CA GLN A 55 -1.67 12.03 -0.24
C GLN A 55 -1.38 10.54 -0.41
N MET A 56 -1.35 9.79 0.70
CA MET A 56 -1.20 8.34 0.66
C MET A 56 -2.40 7.66 -0.01
N ARG A 57 -3.66 8.16 0.18
CA ARG A 57 -4.79 7.67 -0.61
C ARG A 57 -4.58 7.84 -2.12
N SER A 58 -3.99 8.95 -2.52
CA SER A 58 -3.66 9.18 -3.93
C SER A 58 -2.56 8.24 -4.44
N ALA A 59 -1.62 7.85 -3.58
CA ALA A 59 -0.57 6.90 -3.90
C ALA A 59 -1.09 5.45 -3.96
N HIS A 60 -2.01 5.07 -3.06
CA HIS A 60 -2.62 3.74 -2.98
C HIS A 60 -3.99 3.71 -3.68
N ASN A 61 -4.09 4.35 -4.82
CA ASN A 61 -5.29 4.38 -5.65
C ASN A 61 -5.52 3.03 -6.35
N SER A 62 -6.60 2.95 -7.10
CA SER A 62 -6.97 1.73 -7.83
C SER A 62 -5.91 1.24 -8.81
N ASN A 63 -5.15 2.15 -9.42
CA ASN A 63 -4.07 1.76 -10.33
C ASN A 63 -2.91 1.07 -9.60
N TRP A 64 -2.62 1.48 -8.35
CA TRP A 64 -1.63 0.82 -7.50
C TRP A 64 -1.99 -0.64 -7.28
N PHE A 65 -3.20 -0.90 -6.78
CA PHE A 65 -3.71 -2.25 -6.54
C PHE A 65 -3.75 -3.05 -7.83
N ALA A 66 -4.34 -2.49 -8.89
CA ALA A 66 -4.45 -3.14 -10.18
C ALA A 66 -3.07 -3.53 -10.75
N SER A 67 -2.07 -2.65 -10.63
CA SER A 67 -0.74 -2.91 -11.18
C SER A 67 0.07 -3.94 -10.37
N LEU A 68 -0.20 -4.07 -9.08
CA LEU A 68 0.44 -5.10 -8.24
C LEU A 68 -0.23 -6.46 -8.42
N GLU A 69 -1.56 -6.51 -8.47
CA GLU A 69 -2.29 -7.77 -8.60
C GLU A 69 -2.02 -8.51 -9.92
N ILE A 70 -1.79 -7.80 -11.02
CA ILE A 70 -1.46 -8.45 -12.30
C ILE A 70 -0.09 -9.11 -12.34
N ASN A 71 0.76 -8.89 -11.33
CA ASN A 71 2.03 -9.59 -11.19
C ASN A 71 1.87 -10.94 -10.47
N THR A 72 0.68 -11.24 -9.93
CA THR A 72 0.41 -12.54 -9.30
C THR A 72 0.11 -13.61 -10.35
N GLU A 73 0.33 -14.87 -10.01
CA GLU A 73 0.19 -16.03 -10.90
C GLU A 73 -1.26 -16.44 -11.16
N HIS A 74 -2.22 -15.75 -10.53
CA HIS A 74 -3.64 -16.13 -10.58
C HIS A 74 -4.58 -15.02 -11.06
N ILE A 75 -4.07 -13.82 -11.38
CA ILE A 75 -4.85 -12.70 -11.92
C ILE A 75 -4.50 -12.45 -13.39
N TYR A 76 -5.51 -12.34 -14.21
CA TYR A 76 -5.40 -12.07 -15.65
C TYR A 76 -5.88 -10.67 -15.98
N PRO A 77 -5.04 -9.80 -16.57
CA PRO A 77 -5.43 -8.46 -16.95
C PRO A 77 -6.03 -8.36 -18.33
N LYS A 78 -6.83 -7.33 -18.56
CA LYS A 78 -7.24 -6.89 -19.91
C LYS A 78 -7.10 -5.39 -20.11
N GLY A 79 -7.37 -4.91 -21.33
CA GLY A 79 -7.28 -3.49 -21.67
C GLY A 79 -5.85 -2.96 -21.53
N VAL A 80 -5.68 -1.82 -20.91
CA VAL A 80 -4.37 -1.15 -20.76
C VAL A 80 -3.37 -1.93 -19.92
N TYR A 81 -3.85 -2.84 -19.06
CA TYR A 81 -2.99 -3.67 -18.19
C TYR A 81 -2.51 -4.96 -18.88
N GLN A 82 -3.11 -5.31 -20.01
CA GLN A 82 -2.88 -6.57 -20.66
C GLN A 82 -1.41 -6.81 -21.08
N ALA A 83 -0.74 -5.76 -21.57
CA ALA A 83 0.67 -5.88 -21.96
C ALA A 83 1.58 -6.23 -20.77
N SER A 84 1.23 -5.77 -19.56
CA SER A 84 2.01 -6.03 -18.35
C SER A 84 1.75 -7.41 -17.73
N GLY A 85 0.64 -8.08 -18.08
CA GLY A 85 0.37 -9.46 -17.67
C GLY A 85 1.28 -10.50 -18.31
N GLY A 86 2.21 -10.07 -19.16
CA GLY A 86 3.31 -10.88 -19.64
C GLY A 86 4.52 -10.92 -18.70
N TYR A 87 4.48 -10.24 -17.56
CA TYR A 87 5.57 -10.12 -16.56
C TYR A 87 6.87 -9.51 -17.10
N THR A 88 6.89 -9.04 -18.34
CA THR A 88 8.05 -8.41 -19.00
C THR A 88 8.11 -6.90 -18.76
N GLY A 89 7.49 -6.45 -17.67
CA GLY A 89 7.47 -5.08 -17.24
C GLY A 89 6.31 -4.24 -17.80
N ILE A 90 6.25 -3.00 -17.36
CA ILE A 90 5.22 -2.05 -17.74
C ILE A 90 5.69 -1.29 -18.99
N THR A 91 5.16 -1.63 -20.15
CA THR A 91 5.54 -1.05 -21.45
C THR A 91 4.45 -0.18 -22.07
N ASN A 92 3.17 -0.41 -21.72
CA ASN A 92 2.06 0.39 -22.21
C ASN A 92 2.11 1.81 -21.66
N THR A 93 2.11 2.83 -22.53
CA THR A 93 2.23 4.25 -22.16
C THR A 93 1.21 4.70 -21.11
N THR A 94 -0.05 4.29 -21.23
CA THR A 94 -1.09 4.64 -20.26
C THR A 94 -0.81 4.01 -18.90
N HIS A 95 -0.35 2.76 -18.87
CA HIS A 95 0.01 2.09 -17.63
C HIS A 95 1.27 2.71 -16.99
N LEU A 96 2.29 3.04 -17.79
CA LEU A 96 3.48 3.76 -17.34
C LEU A 96 3.12 5.09 -16.67
N THR A 97 2.23 5.88 -17.27
CA THR A 97 1.75 7.14 -16.68
C THR A 97 1.08 6.91 -15.32
N ARG A 98 0.29 5.86 -15.17
CA ARG A 98 -0.37 5.51 -13.91
C ARG A 98 0.62 5.11 -12.82
N CYS A 99 1.59 4.25 -13.14
CA CYS A 99 2.65 3.86 -12.19
C CYS A 99 3.56 5.04 -11.84
N GLY A 100 3.87 5.91 -12.81
CA GLY A 100 4.58 7.17 -12.58
C GLY A 100 3.83 8.11 -11.63
N SER A 101 2.51 8.19 -11.75
CA SER A 101 1.67 8.95 -10.82
C SER A 101 1.72 8.40 -9.38
N ASN A 102 1.79 7.06 -9.20
CA ASN A 102 1.97 6.45 -7.88
C ASN A 102 3.34 6.81 -7.28
N PHE A 103 4.42 6.71 -8.06
CA PHE A 103 5.77 7.13 -7.65
C PHE A 103 5.78 8.59 -7.16
N GLN A 104 5.26 9.51 -7.98
CA GLN A 104 5.18 10.93 -7.61
C GLN A 104 4.32 11.16 -6.36
N SER A 105 3.22 10.41 -6.21
CA SER A 105 2.33 10.56 -5.05
C SER A 105 2.98 10.07 -3.76
N LEU A 106 3.78 9.01 -3.80
CA LEU A 106 4.59 8.55 -2.67
C LEU A 106 5.62 9.61 -2.25
N TYR A 107 6.34 10.21 -3.22
CA TYR A 107 7.28 11.29 -2.91
C TYR A 107 6.59 12.56 -2.38
N ARG A 108 5.40 12.90 -2.88
CA ARG A 108 4.61 14.01 -2.30
C ARG A 108 4.21 13.72 -0.84
N ALA A 109 3.85 12.47 -0.53
CA ALA A 109 3.57 12.06 0.85
C ALA A 109 4.83 12.18 1.73
N ILE A 110 6.00 11.75 1.24
CA ILE A 110 7.29 11.90 1.92
C ILE A 110 7.60 13.38 2.18
N MET A 111 7.42 14.25 1.18
CA MET A 111 7.62 15.69 1.36
C MET A 111 6.68 16.30 2.41
N ARG A 112 5.42 15.82 2.45
CA ARG A 112 4.45 16.22 3.48
C ARG A 112 4.79 15.66 4.87
N CYS A 113 5.62 14.61 4.98
CA CYS A 113 6.22 14.19 6.24
C CYS A 113 7.44 15.04 6.60
N ASN A 114 8.35 15.29 5.64
CA ASN A 114 9.62 15.99 5.88
C ASN A 114 9.40 17.42 6.38
N THR A 115 8.45 18.14 5.81
CA THR A 115 8.18 19.54 6.20
C THR A 115 7.80 19.66 7.67
N PRO A 116 6.80 18.97 8.22
CA PRO A 116 6.52 19.04 9.66
C PRO A 116 7.63 18.41 10.52
N LEU A 117 8.33 17.36 10.05
CA LEU A 117 9.47 16.82 10.78
C LEU A 117 10.58 17.84 10.99
N SER A 118 10.78 18.78 10.06
CA SER A 118 11.75 19.87 10.19
C SER A 118 11.26 21.03 11.06
N ARG A 119 9.94 21.15 11.33
CA ARG A 119 9.36 22.31 12.02
C ARG A 119 8.84 22.03 13.41
N LEU A 120 8.23 20.86 13.61
CA LEU A 120 7.65 20.48 14.91
C LEU A 120 8.63 20.55 16.10
N PRO A 121 9.94 20.27 15.95
CA PRO A 121 10.88 20.42 17.06
C PRO A 121 10.96 21.83 17.65
N GLU A 122 10.58 22.86 16.88
CA GLU A 122 10.60 24.28 17.29
C GLU A 122 9.23 24.79 17.72
N ALA A 123 8.19 23.92 17.77
CA ALA A 123 6.83 24.32 18.11
C ALA A 123 6.74 24.87 19.54
N SER A 124 6.10 26.06 19.69
CA SER A 124 6.03 26.78 20.97
C SER A 124 4.81 26.45 21.83
N ASP A 125 3.72 26.00 21.18
CA ASP A 125 2.40 25.83 21.81
C ASP A 125 2.02 24.35 21.98
N MET A 126 3.04 23.48 22.05
CA MET A 126 2.93 22.05 22.31
C MET A 126 3.95 21.58 23.33
N THR A 127 3.58 20.58 24.12
CA THR A 127 4.53 19.88 25.00
C THR A 127 5.51 19.02 24.18
N LYS A 128 6.66 18.68 24.79
CA LYS A 128 7.63 17.79 24.13
C LYS A 128 7.05 16.42 23.82
N GLU A 129 6.17 15.92 24.66
CA GLU A 129 5.46 14.65 24.51
C GLU A 129 4.48 14.69 23.33
N GLU A 130 3.76 15.79 23.16
CA GLU A 130 2.87 15.98 21.99
C GLU A 130 3.68 16.07 20.71
N ILE A 131 4.75 16.87 20.68
CA ILE A 131 5.66 16.98 19.54
C ILE A 131 6.20 15.59 19.17
N ALA A 132 6.75 14.86 20.15
CA ALA A 132 7.30 13.53 19.92
C ALA A 132 6.25 12.58 19.34
N SER A 133 5.01 12.65 19.85
CA SER A 133 3.91 11.81 19.39
C SER A 133 3.53 12.10 17.92
N TYR A 134 3.40 13.36 17.52
CA TYR A 134 3.14 13.71 16.11
C TYR A 134 4.31 13.35 15.20
N MET A 135 5.55 13.56 15.65
CA MET A 135 6.73 13.14 14.90
C MET A 135 6.79 11.61 14.73
N GLY A 136 6.39 10.85 15.75
CA GLY A 136 6.27 9.39 15.69
C GLY A 136 5.34 8.92 14.56
N GLU A 137 4.17 9.56 14.44
CA GLU A 137 3.23 9.26 13.36
C GLU A 137 3.81 9.63 11.98
N LEU A 138 4.49 10.76 11.85
CA LEU A 138 5.14 11.18 10.59
C LEU A 138 6.26 10.24 10.18
N TYR A 139 7.08 9.77 11.12
CA TYR A 139 8.11 8.76 10.86
C TYR A 139 7.49 7.45 10.37
N PHE A 140 6.40 6.98 10.98
CA PHE A 140 5.67 5.81 10.48
C PHE A 140 5.21 5.99 9.02
N LEU A 141 4.56 7.11 8.73
CA LEU A 141 4.00 7.38 7.40
C LEU A 141 5.11 7.51 6.34
N ARG A 142 6.25 8.14 6.68
CA ARG A 142 7.40 8.24 5.78
C ARG A 142 8.03 6.87 5.51
N ALA A 143 8.24 6.09 6.55
CA ALA A 143 8.75 4.73 6.44
C ALA A 143 7.85 3.87 5.55
N PHE A 144 6.53 3.96 5.72
CA PHE A 144 5.56 3.23 4.89
C PHE A 144 5.68 3.62 3.41
N CYS A 145 5.82 4.91 3.12
CA CYS A 145 5.99 5.40 1.73
C CYS A 145 7.30 4.90 1.11
N TYR A 146 8.43 4.98 1.84
CA TYR A 146 9.71 4.45 1.36
C TYR A 146 9.70 2.93 1.20
N TRP A 147 9.04 2.21 2.10
CA TRP A 147 8.91 0.77 1.99
C TRP A 147 8.16 0.34 0.70
N ASN A 148 7.13 1.08 0.31
CA ASN A 148 6.48 0.85 -0.98
C ASN A 148 7.36 1.24 -2.17
N LEU A 149 8.08 2.37 -2.10
CA LEU A 149 9.00 2.78 -3.15
C LEU A 149 10.12 1.75 -3.38
N VAL A 150 10.78 1.29 -2.33
CA VAL A 150 11.93 0.39 -2.46
C VAL A 150 11.52 -0.99 -2.99
N ARG A 151 10.35 -1.50 -2.60
CA ARG A 151 9.85 -2.80 -3.09
C ARG A 151 9.39 -2.76 -4.54
N THR A 152 8.91 -1.60 -5.02
CA THR A 152 8.43 -1.46 -6.40
C THR A 152 9.47 -0.93 -7.36
N PHE A 153 10.34 0.00 -6.93
CA PHE A 153 11.28 0.70 -7.79
C PHE A 153 12.75 0.43 -7.46
N GLY A 154 13.03 -0.32 -6.40
CA GLY A 154 14.41 -0.61 -5.96
C GLY A 154 15.11 0.64 -5.41
N SER A 155 16.31 0.91 -5.92
CA SER A 155 17.08 2.12 -5.57
C SER A 155 16.33 3.39 -6.01
N VAL A 156 16.17 4.33 -5.09
CA VAL A 156 15.45 5.60 -5.30
C VAL A 156 16.16 6.76 -4.60
N PRO A 157 15.95 8.04 -5.01
CA PRO A 157 16.48 9.18 -4.29
C PRO A 157 15.96 9.26 -2.85
N LEU A 158 16.86 9.38 -1.87
CA LEU A 158 16.52 9.39 -0.45
C LEU A 158 16.36 10.82 0.07
N ARG A 159 15.11 11.32 0.11
CA ARG A 159 14.75 12.67 0.52
C ARG A 159 14.27 12.66 1.97
N THR A 160 14.96 13.41 2.83
CA THR A 160 14.62 13.60 4.24
C THR A 160 14.39 15.09 4.53
N GLU A 161 14.04 15.43 5.77
CA GLU A 161 13.94 16.81 6.24
C GLU A 161 15.24 17.62 6.08
N GLU A 162 16.39 16.94 6.01
CA GLU A 162 17.70 17.59 5.88
C GLU A 162 18.03 18.01 4.43
N ASN A 163 17.52 17.26 3.45
CA ASN A 163 17.86 17.47 2.04
C ASN A 163 16.63 17.67 1.11
N MET A 164 15.44 17.88 1.67
CA MET A 164 14.19 17.95 0.89
C MET A 164 14.16 19.04 -0.19
N TYR A 165 15.02 20.05 -0.10
CA TYR A 165 15.14 21.13 -1.08
C TYR A 165 16.29 20.89 -2.09
N THR A 166 17.01 19.76 -1.98
CA THR A 166 18.03 19.40 -2.97
C THR A 166 17.34 18.79 -4.19
N TRP A 167 17.38 19.50 -5.31
CA TRP A 167 16.69 19.07 -6.54
C TRP A 167 17.38 17.87 -7.18
N ASP A 168 18.69 17.96 -7.37
CA ASP A 168 19.50 16.95 -8.02
C ASP A 168 20.07 15.99 -6.97
N LEU A 169 19.47 14.82 -6.86
CA LEU A 169 19.81 13.81 -5.88
C LEU A 169 19.90 12.43 -6.55
N ALA A 170 21.05 11.80 -6.46
CA ALA A 170 21.27 10.45 -6.98
C ALA A 170 20.37 9.43 -6.27
N LYS A 171 20.14 8.29 -6.91
CA LYS A 171 19.50 7.14 -6.23
C LYS A 171 20.39 6.65 -5.11
N SER A 172 19.80 6.36 -3.97
CA SER A 172 20.45 5.68 -2.86
C SER A 172 20.37 4.16 -3.04
N PRO A 173 21.37 3.42 -2.62
CA PRO A 173 21.29 1.96 -2.58
C PRO A 173 20.07 1.48 -1.78
N VAL A 174 19.52 0.33 -2.15
CA VAL A 174 18.38 -0.30 -1.46
C VAL A 174 18.66 -0.43 0.05
N ALA A 175 19.90 -0.77 0.44
CA ALA A 175 20.29 -0.90 1.84
C ALA A 175 20.11 0.40 2.62
N ASP A 176 20.50 1.55 2.06
CA ASP A 176 20.39 2.86 2.71
C ASP A 176 18.92 3.28 2.88
N VAL A 177 18.08 2.92 1.89
CA VAL A 177 16.63 3.16 1.98
C VAL A 177 16.03 2.34 3.12
N TYR A 178 16.38 1.07 3.26
CA TYR A 178 15.96 0.24 4.39
C TYR A 178 16.52 0.73 5.72
N GLU A 179 17.74 1.26 5.76
CA GLU A 179 18.30 1.86 6.99
C GLU A 179 17.43 3.04 7.47
N LEU A 180 17.02 3.94 6.58
CA LEU A 180 16.09 5.02 6.92
C LEU A 180 14.74 4.46 7.40
N ILE A 181 14.16 3.47 6.68
CA ILE A 181 12.88 2.85 7.05
C ILE A 181 12.96 2.28 8.48
N VAL A 182 14.01 1.54 8.79
CA VAL A 182 14.25 0.96 10.12
C VAL A 182 14.43 2.04 11.19
N SER A 183 15.21 3.09 10.89
CA SER A 183 15.40 4.23 11.80
C SER A 183 14.08 4.93 12.11
N ASP A 184 13.30 5.23 11.08
CA ASP A 184 12.00 5.88 11.22
C ASP A 184 11.01 5.02 12.02
N LEU A 185 10.93 3.71 11.73
CA LEU A 185 10.05 2.80 12.45
C LEU A 185 10.45 2.64 13.93
N LYS A 186 11.74 2.63 14.26
CA LYS A 186 12.20 2.64 15.65
C LYS A 186 11.76 3.91 16.38
N LYS A 187 11.86 5.09 15.74
CA LYS A 187 11.35 6.36 16.28
C LYS A 187 9.82 6.33 16.42
N ALA A 188 9.13 5.74 15.45
CA ALA A 188 7.68 5.58 15.49
C ALA A 188 7.22 4.66 16.64
N MET A 189 7.87 3.51 16.83
CA MET A 189 7.57 2.59 17.96
C MET A 189 7.79 3.23 19.33
N GLN A 190 8.76 4.13 19.43
CA GLN A 190 9.05 4.85 20.67
C GLN A 190 8.01 5.96 20.92
N ASN A 191 7.62 6.71 19.90
CA ASN A 191 6.96 8.01 20.04
C ASN A 191 5.49 8.04 19.63
N CYS A 192 5.02 7.16 18.75
CA CYS A 192 3.58 7.10 18.41
C CYS A 192 2.71 6.95 19.67
N PRO A 193 1.46 7.41 19.64
CA PRO A 193 0.52 7.16 20.74
C PRO A 193 0.27 5.65 20.91
N ASP A 194 -0.08 5.23 22.14
CA ASP A 194 -0.39 3.82 22.42
C ASP A 194 -1.63 3.35 21.66
N LYS A 195 -2.58 4.25 21.44
CA LYS A 195 -3.78 4.05 20.63
C LYS A 195 -3.84 5.12 19.55
N ALA A 196 -4.36 4.77 18.38
CA ALA A 196 -4.61 5.74 17.31
C ALA A 196 -5.46 6.93 17.81
N ARG A 197 -5.07 8.15 17.46
CA ARG A 197 -5.84 9.36 17.81
C ARG A 197 -7.19 9.38 17.13
N TYR A 198 -7.21 8.98 15.88
CA TYR A 198 -8.40 8.84 15.04
C TYR A 198 -8.30 7.53 14.26
N TYR A 199 -9.40 7.00 13.81
CA TYR A 199 -9.39 5.86 12.89
C TYR A 199 -8.53 6.19 11.66
N GLY A 200 -7.60 5.30 11.34
CA GLY A 200 -6.67 5.46 10.22
C GLY A 200 -5.38 6.23 10.55
N THR A 201 -5.18 6.76 11.77
CA THR A 201 -3.86 7.25 12.19
C THR A 201 -3.03 6.12 12.82
N PRO A 202 -1.69 6.13 12.66
CA PRO A 202 -0.86 5.09 13.22
C PRO A 202 -0.74 5.18 14.75
N CYS A 203 -0.43 4.04 15.37
CA CYS A 203 -0.10 3.93 16.78
C CYS A 203 1.17 3.07 16.96
N LYS A 204 1.64 2.89 18.20
CA LYS A 204 2.83 2.05 18.47
C LYS A 204 2.69 0.63 17.91
N ASN A 205 1.51 0.02 18.01
CA ASN A 205 1.31 -1.32 17.48
C ASN A 205 1.28 -1.35 15.95
N SER A 206 0.78 -0.30 15.28
CA SER A 206 0.90 -0.18 13.83
C SER A 206 2.38 -0.10 13.41
N ALA A 207 3.20 0.65 14.18
CA ALA A 207 4.63 0.76 13.92
C ALA A 207 5.37 -0.56 14.15
N LYS A 208 5.04 -1.32 15.22
CA LYS A 208 5.59 -2.66 15.47
C LYS A 208 5.20 -3.66 14.37
N ALA A 209 3.95 -3.62 13.91
CA ALA A 209 3.47 -4.49 12.85
C ALA A 209 4.22 -4.26 11.54
N LEU A 210 4.37 -2.99 11.13
CA LEU A 210 5.15 -2.64 9.93
C LEU A 210 6.62 -2.99 10.09
N TYR A 211 7.22 -2.71 11.25
CA TYR A 211 8.62 -3.05 11.53
C TYR A 211 8.85 -4.57 11.45
N ALA A 212 7.95 -5.36 12.01
CA ALA A 212 8.04 -6.82 11.92
C ALA A 212 8.01 -7.30 10.46
N TRP A 213 7.17 -6.71 9.63
CA TRP A 213 7.12 -7.05 8.21
C TRP A 213 8.41 -6.63 7.47
N VAL A 214 8.90 -5.41 7.71
CA VAL A 214 10.19 -4.93 7.17
C VAL A 214 11.35 -5.85 7.58
N CYS A 215 11.33 -6.37 8.81
CA CYS A 215 12.33 -7.34 9.28
C CYS A 215 12.29 -8.66 8.49
N LEU A 216 11.12 -9.10 7.97
CA LEU A 216 11.06 -10.24 7.05
C LEU A 216 11.78 -9.94 5.72
N ASP A 217 11.59 -8.75 5.16
CA ASP A 217 12.29 -8.33 3.93
C ASP A 217 13.82 -8.33 4.14
N LEU A 218 14.26 -7.93 5.33
CA LEU A 218 15.66 -7.90 5.73
C LEU A 218 16.19 -9.26 6.23
N LYS A 219 15.35 -10.29 6.32
CA LYS A 219 15.66 -11.62 6.87
C LYS A 219 16.05 -11.61 8.35
N GLU A 220 15.65 -10.55 9.08
CA GLU A 220 15.83 -10.40 10.52
C GLU A 220 14.69 -11.11 11.28
N TYR A 221 14.62 -12.44 11.13
CA TYR A 221 13.48 -13.24 11.56
C TYR A 221 13.23 -13.22 13.08
N ALA A 222 14.28 -13.09 13.88
CA ALA A 222 14.14 -12.98 15.34
C ALA A 222 13.45 -11.67 15.76
N GLU A 223 13.79 -10.56 15.13
CA GLU A 223 13.13 -9.26 15.33
C GLU A 223 11.69 -9.29 14.79
N ALA A 224 11.48 -9.84 13.60
CA ALA A 224 10.14 -10.01 13.03
C ALA A 224 9.20 -10.77 13.98
N LYS A 225 9.66 -11.92 14.49
CA LYS A 225 8.92 -12.74 15.48
C LYS A 225 8.61 -11.96 16.74
N LYS A 226 9.61 -11.25 17.30
CA LYS A 226 9.45 -10.48 18.53
C LYS A 226 8.38 -9.41 18.38
N TYR A 227 8.47 -8.56 17.36
CA TYR A 227 7.56 -7.42 17.24
C TYR A 227 6.17 -7.81 16.75
N ALA A 228 6.03 -8.82 15.88
CA ALA A 228 4.73 -9.40 15.56
C ALA A 228 4.09 -10.05 16.80
N GLY A 229 4.87 -10.79 17.60
CA GLY A 229 4.45 -11.37 18.88
C GLY A 229 4.02 -10.31 19.90
N ASP A 230 4.71 -9.18 19.98
CA ASP A 230 4.32 -8.04 20.82
C ASP A 230 2.93 -7.50 20.43
N VAL A 231 2.66 -7.37 19.11
CA VAL A 231 1.36 -6.91 18.62
C VAL A 231 0.25 -7.92 18.96
N ILE A 232 0.50 -9.22 18.75
CA ILE A 232 -0.44 -10.29 19.11
C ILE A 232 -0.74 -10.26 20.61
N SER A 233 0.32 -10.21 21.44
CA SER A 233 0.22 -10.21 22.90
C SER A 233 -0.44 -8.97 23.48
N SER A 234 -0.50 -7.87 22.73
CA SER A 234 -1.17 -6.63 23.15
C SER A 234 -2.68 -6.81 23.32
N GLY A 235 -3.29 -7.79 22.66
CA GLY A 235 -4.72 -8.01 22.64
C GLY A 235 -5.54 -6.88 22.01
N MET A 236 -4.88 -5.93 21.33
CA MET A 236 -5.55 -4.79 20.71
C MET A 236 -6.35 -5.19 19.47
N TYR A 237 -5.92 -6.24 18.77
CA TYR A 237 -6.51 -6.71 17.52
C TYR A 237 -6.97 -8.16 17.65
N SER A 238 -7.97 -8.52 16.86
CA SER A 238 -8.46 -9.89 16.77
C SER A 238 -9.09 -10.16 15.41
N LEU A 239 -9.12 -11.42 14.97
CA LEU A 239 -9.83 -11.80 13.77
C LEU A 239 -11.34 -11.59 13.95
N VAL A 240 -11.99 -11.04 12.94
CA VAL A 240 -13.44 -10.90 12.90
C VAL A 240 -14.05 -12.29 12.64
N GLN A 241 -14.98 -12.72 13.48
CA GLN A 241 -15.70 -13.98 13.29
C GLN A 241 -16.66 -13.86 12.10
N VAL A 242 -16.58 -14.80 11.19
CA VAL A 242 -17.40 -14.87 9.96
C VAL A 242 -17.96 -16.29 9.80
N THR A 243 -19.10 -16.40 9.12
CA THR A 243 -19.79 -17.67 8.85
C THR A 243 -20.10 -17.87 7.38
N SER A 244 -19.81 -16.87 6.54
CA SER A 244 -20.00 -16.92 5.09
C SER A 244 -19.03 -15.96 4.38
N GLY A 245 -18.89 -16.09 3.07
CA GLY A 245 -18.16 -15.10 2.25
C GLY A 245 -18.81 -13.71 2.30
N ASP A 246 -20.14 -13.63 2.44
CA ASP A 246 -20.84 -12.36 2.58
C ASP A 246 -20.58 -11.71 3.94
N ASP A 247 -20.46 -12.49 5.00
CA ASP A 247 -20.00 -12.00 6.31
C ASP A 247 -18.62 -11.37 6.22
N PHE A 248 -17.68 -12.03 5.53
CA PHE A 248 -16.37 -11.45 5.27
C PHE A 248 -16.47 -10.11 4.55
N ALA A 249 -17.22 -10.07 3.44
CA ALA A 249 -17.37 -8.88 2.63
C ALA A 249 -17.99 -7.71 3.40
N THR A 250 -18.89 -7.98 4.36
CA THR A 250 -19.63 -6.95 5.08
C THR A 250 -19.00 -6.58 6.41
N LYS A 251 -18.41 -7.54 7.14
CA LYS A 251 -17.86 -7.31 8.50
C LYS A 251 -16.39 -6.94 8.51
N VAL A 252 -15.62 -7.33 7.47
CA VAL A 252 -14.18 -7.05 7.39
C VAL A 252 -13.87 -5.96 6.36
N PHE A 253 -14.53 -6.01 5.19
CA PHE A 253 -14.28 -5.12 4.06
C PHE A 253 -15.50 -4.27 3.70
N GLY A 254 -16.47 -4.16 4.59
CA GLY A 254 -17.79 -3.56 4.29
C GLY A 254 -17.75 -2.08 4.03
N GLU A 255 -18.69 -1.65 3.17
CA GLU A 255 -18.91 -0.25 2.84
C GLU A 255 -19.36 0.54 4.08
N GLY A 256 -18.66 1.64 4.38
CA GLY A 256 -19.00 2.55 5.48
C GLY A 256 -18.70 2.03 6.89
N LEU A 257 -17.91 0.97 7.03
CA LEU A 257 -17.45 0.52 8.35
C LEU A 257 -16.57 1.60 9.00
N PRO A 258 -16.84 2.01 10.25
CA PRO A 258 -15.99 2.97 10.92
C PRO A 258 -14.61 2.40 11.28
N THR A 259 -14.56 1.14 11.66
CA THR A 259 -13.36 0.34 11.94
C THR A 259 -13.73 -1.13 12.15
N THR A 260 -12.73 -2.01 12.17
CA THR A 260 -12.86 -3.42 12.54
C THR A 260 -11.79 -3.82 13.55
N SER A 261 -11.96 -4.95 14.24
CA SER A 261 -10.93 -5.47 15.14
C SER A 261 -9.67 -5.95 14.42
N GLU A 262 -9.69 -6.08 13.09
CA GLU A 262 -8.53 -6.43 12.27
C GLU A 262 -7.74 -5.22 11.78
N GLU A 263 -8.25 -4.00 11.94
CA GLU A 263 -7.63 -2.81 11.40
C GLU A 263 -6.38 -2.41 12.18
N VAL A 264 -5.22 -2.64 11.60
CA VAL A 264 -3.92 -2.19 12.13
C VAL A 264 -3.54 -0.85 11.55
N PHE A 265 -3.66 -0.68 10.23
CA PHE A 265 -3.49 0.59 9.54
C PHE A 265 -4.23 0.58 8.19
N TYR A 266 -5.29 1.38 8.08
CA TYR A 266 -6.10 1.55 6.88
C TYR A 266 -6.14 3.03 6.49
N LEU A 267 -6.25 3.30 5.19
CA LEU A 267 -6.58 4.65 4.72
C LEU A 267 -8.09 4.80 4.66
N LYS A 268 -8.61 5.70 5.48
CA LYS A 268 -10.06 5.95 5.60
C LYS A 268 -10.63 6.62 4.38
N THR A 269 -11.84 6.24 4.00
CA THR A 269 -12.61 6.81 2.89
C THR A 269 -13.86 7.54 3.39
N SER A 270 -14.38 8.48 2.58
CA SER A 270 -15.57 9.25 2.90
C SER A 270 -16.30 9.65 1.60
N MET A 271 -17.58 9.36 1.52
CA MET A 271 -18.43 9.83 0.42
C MET A 271 -18.70 11.33 0.54
N THR A 272 -18.86 11.83 1.75
CA THR A 272 -19.14 13.25 2.02
C THR A 272 -18.02 14.16 1.53
N ASP A 273 -16.75 13.73 1.74
CA ASP A 273 -15.58 14.53 1.39
C ASP A 273 -15.02 14.14 0.02
N SER A 274 -15.72 13.32 -0.75
CA SER A 274 -15.26 12.78 -2.05
C SER A 274 -13.92 12.04 -1.96
N LYS A 275 -13.59 11.49 -0.79
CA LYS A 275 -12.38 10.68 -0.54
C LYS A 275 -12.73 9.19 -0.66
N THR A 276 -13.03 8.76 -1.87
CA THR A 276 -13.54 7.43 -2.18
C THR A 276 -12.48 6.55 -2.83
N TRP A 277 -12.74 5.25 -2.86
CA TRP A 277 -11.92 4.29 -3.57
C TRP A 277 -12.72 3.65 -4.72
N ASP A 278 -12.13 3.52 -5.89
CA ASP A 278 -12.79 3.03 -7.10
C ASP A 278 -12.22 1.70 -7.62
N TYR A 279 -11.39 1.01 -6.82
CA TYR A 279 -10.75 -0.26 -7.23
C TYR A 279 -11.76 -1.35 -7.59
N LEU A 280 -12.92 -1.37 -6.92
CA LEU A 280 -14.00 -2.31 -7.21
C LEU A 280 -14.43 -2.29 -8.68
N SER A 281 -14.31 -1.14 -9.35
CA SER A 281 -14.65 -1.02 -10.77
C SER A 281 -13.71 -1.84 -11.67
N TYR A 282 -12.49 -2.12 -11.23
CA TYR A 282 -11.52 -2.91 -12.00
C TYR A 282 -11.85 -4.41 -11.97
N THR A 283 -12.53 -4.87 -10.94
CA THR A 283 -12.82 -6.28 -10.69
C THR A 283 -14.28 -6.64 -10.96
N ALA A 284 -15.19 -5.67 -10.95
CA ALA A 284 -16.62 -5.86 -11.08
C ALA A 284 -17.10 -5.84 -12.54
N HIS A 285 -18.15 -6.62 -12.81
CA HIS A 285 -18.95 -6.53 -14.03
C HIS A 285 -20.33 -5.94 -13.70
N PRO A 286 -20.81 -4.91 -14.43
CA PRO A 286 -22.02 -4.16 -14.04
C PRO A 286 -23.32 -4.99 -14.11
N GLN A 287 -23.31 -6.10 -14.86
CA GLN A 287 -24.46 -6.99 -14.97
C GLN A 287 -24.44 -8.14 -13.96
N TYR A 288 -23.31 -8.40 -13.30
CA TYR A 288 -23.21 -9.48 -12.33
C TYR A 288 -23.87 -9.11 -11.00
N LYS A 289 -24.73 -9.99 -10.50
CA LYS A 289 -25.43 -9.87 -9.22
C LYS A 289 -24.93 -10.95 -8.27
N TYR A 290 -24.18 -10.57 -7.24
CA TYR A 290 -23.55 -11.54 -6.33
C TYR A 290 -24.56 -12.27 -5.43
N ASP A 291 -25.71 -11.66 -5.17
CA ASP A 291 -26.82 -12.20 -4.36
C ASP A 291 -28.14 -12.26 -5.14
N GLY A 292 -28.10 -12.16 -6.48
CA GLY A 292 -29.27 -12.09 -7.35
C GLY A 292 -29.89 -10.68 -7.47
N VAL A 293 -29.53 -9.74 -6.61
CA VAL A 293 -30.08 -8.37 -6.56
C VAL A 293 -29.01 -7.31 -6.73
N ASN A 294 -27.94 -7.38 -5.92
CA ASN A 294 -26.94 -6.34 -5.83
C ASN A 294 -25.70 -6.61 -6.69
N THR A 295 -25.18 -5.59 -7.34
CA THR A 295 -23.87 -5.61 -7.99
C THR A 295 -22.75 -5.32 -6.98
N VAL A 296 -21.53 -5.72 -7.30
CA VAL A 296 -20.33 -5.37 -6.50
C VAL A 296 -20.17 -3.86 -6.40
N CYS A 297 -20.32 -3.15 -7.52
CA CYS A 297 -20.49 -1.70 -7.57
C CYS A 297 -21.33 -1.33 -8.82
N LYS A 298 -21.78 -0.08 -8.91
CA LYS A 298 -22.70 0.35 -9.97
C LYS A 298 -22.08 0.45 -11.36
N THR A 299 -20.74 0.62 -11.43
CA THR A 299 -19.98 0.59 -12.69
C THR A 299 -18.80 -0.33 -12.54
N GLY A 300 -18.48 -1.07 -13.60
CA GLY A 300 -17.34 -1.98 -13.58
C GLY A 300 -16.68 -2.07 -14.96
N TYR A 301 -15.36 -2.10 -14.96
CA TYR A 301 -14.52 -2.27 -16.14
C TYR A 301 -14.03 -3.70 -16.28
N TYR A 302 -14.11 -4.49 -15.18
CA TYR A 302 -13.64 -5.88 -15.10
C TYR A 302 -12.33 -6.09 -15.86
N THR A 303 -11.35 -5.23 -15.59
CA THR A 303 -10.02 -5.29 -16.21
C THR A 303 -9.15 -6.36 -15.60
N HIS A 304 -9.54 -6.89 -14.43
CA HIS A 304 -8.90 -7.96 -13.70
C HIS A 304 -9.89 -9.08 -13.48
N TYR A 305 -9.48 -10.30 -13.79
CA TYR A 305 -10.27 -11.52 -13.67
C TYR A 305 -9.37 -12.72 -13.39
N THR A 306 -9.95 -13.86 -13.12
CA THR A 306 -9.24 -15.13 -12.97
C THR A 306 -10.00 -16.23 -13.74
N ASP A 307 -9.53 -17.48 -13.66
CA ASP A 307 -10.12 -18.62 -14.37
C ASP A 307 -10.19 -19.84 -13.44
N LEU A 308 -11.29 -20.62 -13.54
CA LEU A 308 -11.49 -21.83 -12.74
C LEU A 308 -10.44 -22.91 -13.01
N ASN A 309 -9.78 -22.90 -14.16
CA ASN A 309 -8.72 -23.85 -14.49
C ASN A 309 -7.35 -23.40 -13.96
N ASN A 310 -7.19 -22.15 -13.49
CA ASN A 310 -5.96 -21.75 -12.82
C ASN A 310 -5.72 -22.66 -11.62
N PRO A 311 -4.54 -23.30 -11.48
CA PRO A 311 -4.27 -24.26 -10.39
C PRO A 311 -4.53 -23.68 -9.00
N VAL A 312 -4.28 -22.40 -8.76
CA VAL A 312 -4.56 -21.72 -7.49
C VAL A 312 -6.07 -21.74 -7.20
N ILE A 313 -6.89 -21.39 -8.19
CA ILE A 313 -8.34 -21.33 -8.05
C ILE A 313 -8.96 -22.72 -8.02
N LYS A 314 -8.48 -23.63 -8.88
CA LYS A 314 -8.94 -25.01 -8.97
C LYS A 314 -8.72 -25.80 -7.68
N ASN A 315 -7.58 -25.58 -7.03
CA ASN A 315 -7.20 -26.29 -5.81
C ASN A 315 -7.69 -25.59 -4.52
N TRP A 316 -8.34 -24.43 -4.63
CA TRP A 316 -8.91 -23.72 -3.49
C TRP A 316 -10.17 -24.44 -3.01
N ASP A 317 -10.18 -24.92 -1.78
CA ASP A 317 -11.31 -25.66 -1.19
C ASP A 317 -12.60 -24.82 -1.24
N GLU A 318 -13.68 -25.42 -1.72
CA GLU A 318 -15.00 -24.76 -1.79
C GLU A 318 -15.61 -24.45 -0.41
N LYS A 319 -15.15 -25.12 0.64
CA LYS A 319 -15.56 -24.85 2.01
C LYS A 319 -14.84 -23.65 2.63
N ASP A 320 -13.73 -23.22 2.03
CA ASP A 320 -13.04 -22.01 2.46
C ASP A 320 -13.88 -20.78 2.09
N LEU A 321 -14.37 -20.07 3.09
CA LEU A 321 -15.25 -18.91 2.92
C LEU A 321 -14.56 -17.77 2.12
N ARG A 322 -13.22 -17.74 2.10
CA ARG A 322 -12.45 -16.78 1.30
C ARG A 322 -12.62 -17.03 -0.19
N ARG A 323 -12.89 -18.29 -0.62
CA ARG A 323 -13.15 -18.60 -2.02
C ARG A 323 -14.47 -17.94 -2.47
N SER A 324 -15.54 -18.12 -1.73
CA SER A 324 -16.84 -17.48 -2.03
C SER A 324 -16.84 -15.97 -1.80
N LEU A 325 -15.97 -15.45 -0.93
CA LEU A 325 -15.70 -14.02 -0.79
C LEU A 325 -15.12 -13.45 -2.09
N ASN A 326 -14.10 -14.13 -2.65
CA ASN A 326 -13.23 -13.57 -3.68
C ASN A 326 -13.67 -13.93 -5.11
N ILE A 327 -14.25 -15.11 -5.34
CA ILE A 327 -14.40 -15.68 -6.68
C ILE A 327 -15.87 -15.89 -7.03
N ALA A 328 -16.25 -15.40 -8.21
CA ALA A 328 -17.55 -15.73 -8.82
C ALA A 328 -17.37 -16.15 -10.26
N HIS A 329 -17.82 -17.35 -10.60
CA HIS A 329 -17.89 -17.80 -11.96
C HIS A 329 -18.83 -16.89 -12.77
N TYR A 330 -18.31 -16.30 -13.84
CA TYR A 330 -19.10 -15.44 -14.74
C TYR A 330 -18.52 -15.44 -16.15
N ALA A 331 -19.04 -16.31 -16.98
CA ALA A 331 -18.65 -16.42 -18.39
C ALA A 331 -19.22 -15.26 -19.21
N PHE A 332 -18.64 -14.06 -19.09
CA PHE A 332 -19.15 -12.86 -19.75
C PHE A 332 -18.82 -12.75 -21.25
N SER A 333 -17.97 -13.62 -21.77
CA SER A 333 -17.73 -13.79 -23.20
C SER A 333 -16.92 -15.05 -23.44
N ALA A 334 -17.58 -16.18 -23.64
CA ALA A 334 -16.93 -17.46 -23.90
C ALA A 334 -15.98 -17.44 -25.11
N SER A 335 -16.29 -16.63 -26.14
CA SER A 335 -15.43 -16.49 -27.32
C SER A 335 -14.17 -15.65 -27.09
N THR A 336 -14.17 -14.78 -26.08
CA THR A 336 -13.09 -13.83 -25.83
C THR A 336 -12.27 -14.19 -24.59
N TYR A 337 -12.90 -14.66 -23.51
CA TYR A 337 -12.27 -14.89 -22.23
C TYR A 337 -12.35 -16.34 -21.75
N GLY A 338 -13.13 -17.17 -22.42
CA GLY A 338 -13.39 -18.57 -22.06
C GLY A 338 -14.58 -18.73 -21.11
N GLU A 339 -15.08 -19.99 -21.07
CA GLU A 339 -16.26 -20.36 -20.29
C GLU A 339 -16.00 -20.39 -18.78
N ASN A 340 -14.73 -20.52 -18.37
CA ASN A 340 -14.34 -20.68 -16.98
C ASN A 340 -13.92 -19.37 -16.29
N THR A 341 -14.18 -18.23 -16.92
CA THR A 341 -13.83 -16.90 -16.41
C THR A 341 -14.53 -16.59 -15.09
N CYS A 342 -13.79 -16.02 -14.16
CA CYS A 342 -14.29 -15.58 -12.86
C CYS A 342 -14.03 -14.10 -12.61
N LEU A 343 -15.00 -13.44 -11.99
CA LEU A 343 -14.86 -12.10 -11.42
C LEU A 343 -14.26 -12.18 -10.02
N LEU A 344 -13.69 -11.06 -9.56
CA LEU A 344 -13.13 -10.89 -8.22
C LEU A 344 -14.10 -10.04 -7.39
N LEU A 345 -14.51 -10.54 -6.23
CA LEU A 345 -15.64 -9.99 -5.46
C LEU A 345 -15.30 -9.48 -4.06
N LYS A 346 -14.04 -9.51 -3.63
CA LYS A 346 -13.66 -9.24 -2.23
C LYS A 346 -14.30 -7.98 -1.66
N TYR A 347 -14.26 -6.90 -2.40
CA TYR A 347 -14.82 -5.62 -2.00
C TYR A 347 -16.19 -5.44 -2.66
N ARG A 348 -17.20 -5.08 -1.87
CA ARG A 348 -18.58 -4.92 -2.33
C ARG A 348 -19.16 -3.62 -1.81
N ALA A 349 -19.61 -2.76 -2.71
CA ALA A 349 -20.23 -1.48 -2.39
C ALA A 349 -21.52 -1.27 -3.21
N PRO A 350 -22.61 -1.94 -2.86
CA PRO A 350 -23.89 -1.80 -3.58
C PRO A 350 -24.44 -0.37 -3.53
N ASN A 351 -24.04 0.44 -2.56
CA ASN A 351 -24.43 1.84 -2.43
C ASN A 351 -23.46 2.81 -3.12
N ALA A 352 -22.44 2.30 -3.82
CA ALA A 352 -21.46 3.14 -4.52
C ALA A 352 -22.13 4.14 -5.47
N SER A 353 -21.57 5.35 -5.58
CA SER A 353 -21.96 6.33 -6.60
C SER A 353 -21.11 6.11 -7.86
N GLY A 354 -21.65 5.41 -8.84
CA GLY A 354 -20.87 4.95 -10.00
C GLY A 354 -19.78 3.97 -9.58
N SER A 355 -18.50 4.29 -9.82
CA SER A 355 -17.35 3.52 -9.37
C SER A 355 -16.86 3.88 -7.96
N LYS A 356 -17.35 4.97 -7.38
CA LYS A 356 -16.87 5.55 -6.12
C LYS A 356 -17.53 4.85 -4.94
N ALA A 357 -16.70 4.20 -4.11
CA ALA A 357 -17.13 3.45 -2.94
C ALA A 357 -16.52 4.00 -1.64
N GLN A 358 -17.28 3.92 -0.55
CA GLN A 358 -16.80 4.19 0.81
C GLN A 358 -16.28 2.89 1.43
N ILE A 359 -15.23 2.35 0.85
CA ILE A 359 -14.49 1.20 1.39
C ILE A 359 -13.10 1.66 1.76
N ASP A 360 -12.72 1.42 2.98
CA ASP A 360 -11.39 1.75 3.48
C ASP A 360 -10.32 0.88 2.83
N ILE A 361 -9.15 1.47 2.56
CA ILE A 361 -8.04 0.80 1.88
C ILE A 361 -7.22 0.03 2.92
N PRO A 362 -7.23 -1.31 2.93
CA PRO A 362 -6.53 -2.11 3.91
C PRO A 362 -5.03 -2.18 3.58
N LEU A 363 -4.19 -1.50 4.35
CA LEU A 363 -2.74 -1.54 4.17
C LEU A 363 -2.06 -2.54 5.11
N LEU A 364 -2.47 -2.56 6.38
CA LEU A 364 -2.03 -3.55 7.37
C LEU A 364 -3.25 -4.06 8.14
N ARG A 365 -3.42 -5.38 8.15
CA ARG A 365 -4.47 -6.08 8.90
C ARG A 365 -3.86 -6.98 9.97
N TYR A 366 -4.66 -7.42 10.92
CA TYR A 366 -4.20 -8.35 11.95
C TYR A 366 -3.75 -9.70 11.37
N THR A 367 -4.33 -10.12 10.25
CA THR A 367 -3.87 -11.30 9.50
C THR A 367 -2.45 -11.16 8.97
N ASP A 368 -2.05 -9.95 8.54
CA ASP A 368 -0.66 -9.70 8.12
C ASP A 368 0.32 -9.89 9.29
N VAL A 369 -0.10 -9.52 10.50
CA VAL A 369 0.69 -9.74 11.72
C VAL A 369 0.81 -11.24 12.04
N LEU A 370 -0.28 -12.00 11.93
CA LEU A 370 -0.28 -13.45 12.16
C LEU A 370 0.57 -14.19 11.12
N LEU A 371 0.48 -13.81 9.84
CA LEU A 371 1.30 -14.37 8.76
C LEU A 371 2.79 -14.07 8.98
N THR A 372 3.11 -12.81 9.33
CA THR A 372 4.47 -12.38 9.67
C THR A 372 5.04 -13.18 10.84
N TYR A 373 4.25 -13.35 11.89
CA TYR A 373 4.65 -14.14 13.07
C TYR A 373 4.87 -15.61 12.73
N ALA A 374 3.94 -16.20 11.95
CA ALA A 374 4.04 -17.60 11.54
C ALA A 374 5.31 -17.88 10.73
N GLU A 375 5.59 -17.03 9.73
CA GLU A 375 6.81 -17.15 8.93
C GLU A 375 8.07 -17.01 9.79
N ALA A 376 8.13 -15.97 10.61
CA ALA A 376 9.29 -15.70 11.47
C ALA A 376 9.53 -16.83 12.48
N CYS A 377 8.47 -17.41 13.07
CA CYS A 377 8.56 -18.59 13.94
C CYS A 377 9.12 -19.80 13.19
N ALA A 378 8.61 -20.11 11.99
CA ALA A 378 9.11 -21.22 11.21
C ALA A 378 10.59 -21.04 10.81
N ARG A 379 10.97 -19.83 10.40
CA ARG A 379 12.37 -19.47 10.08
C ARG A 379 13.33 -19.55 11.28
N THR A 380 12.80 -19.42 12.52
CA THR A 380 13.58 -19.53 13.75
C THR A 380 13.44 -20.90 14.44
N GLY A 381 12.87 -21.90 13.76
CA GLY A 381 12.75 -23.28 14.25
C GLY A 381 11.60 -23.51 15.22
N GLU A 382 10.68 -22.57 15.36
CA GLU A 382 9.51 -22.65 16.26
C GLU A 382 8.24 -23.06 15.50
N MET A 383 8.28 -24.23 14.85
CA MET A 383 7.19 -24.70 13.97
C MET A 383 5.83 -24.79 14.69
N ALA A 384 5.81 -25.16 15.97
CA ALA A 384 4.56 -25.22 16.74
C ALA A 384 3.88 -23.83 16.85
N ASN A 385 4.65 -22.76 17.07
CA ASN A 385 4.14 -21.40 17.11
C ASN A 385 3.70 -20.92 15.72
N ALA A 386 4.46 -21.30 14.67
CA ALA A 386 4.12 -20.98 13.29
C ALA A 386 2.76 -21.54 12.89
N VAL A 387 2.54 -22.83 13.07
CA VAL A 387 1.25 -23.46 12.72
C VAL A 387 0.10 -22.96 13.59
N ASN A 388 0.35 -22.63 14.86
CA ASN A 388 -0.69 -22.09 15.74
C ASN A 388 -1.20 -20.72 15.25
N ALA A 389 -0.32 -19.87 14.74
CA ALA A 389 -0.73 -18.58 14.16
C ALA A 389 -1.52 -18.79 12.87
N LEU A 390 -1.06 -19.66 11.95
CA LEU A 390 -1.81 -19.96 10.72
C LEU A 390 -3.16 -20.62 11.00
N ASN A 391 -3.24 -21.46 12.02
CA ASN A 391 -4.49 -22.14 12.39
C ASN A 391 -5.59 -21.15 12.81
N GLN A 392 -5.25 -20.01 13.39
CA GLN A 392 -6.24 -18.97 13.67
C GLN A 392 -6.88 -18.44 12.37
N ILE A 393 -6.06 -18.16 11.36
CA ILE A 393 -6.52 -17.69 10.04
C ILE A 393 -7.37 -18.78 9.37
N LYS A 394 -6.86 -20.02 9.35
CA LYS A 394 -7.55 -21.14 8.71
C LYS A 394 -8.89 -21.44 9.36
N ARG A 395 -8.96 -21.51 10.69
CA ARG A 395 -10.23 -21.75 11.41
C ARG A 395 -11.26 -20.69 11.05
N ARG A 396 -10.89 -19.40 11.11
CA ARG A 396 -11.77 -18.31 10.68
C ARG A 396 -12.23 -18.48 9.22
N ALA A 397 -11.31 -18.88 8.32
CA ALA A 397 -11.62 -19.10 6.91
C ALA A 397 -12.64 -20.21 6.67
N TYR A 398 -12.76 -21.16 7.60
CA TYR A 398 -13.77 -22.23 7.57
C TYR A 398 -14.97 -21.97 8.51
N GLY A 399 -15.12 -20.75 9.00
CA GLY A 399 -16.26 -20.35 9.85
C GLY A 399 -16.16 -20.81 11.30
N ALA A 400 -15.03 -21.42 11.70
CA ALA A 400 -14.78 -21.85 13.06
C ALA A 400 -14.24 -20.71 13.93
N ASP A 401 -14.30 -20.87 15.25
CA ASP A 401 -13.70 -19.93 16.19
C ASP A 401 -12.16 -19.92 16.02
N PRO A 402 -11.53 -18.77 15.70
CA PRO A 402 -10.09 -18.69 15.51
C PRO A 402 -9.27 -19.18 16.72
N MET A 403 -9.79 -18.99 17.92
CA MET A 403 -9.08 -19.28 19.18
C MET A 403 -9.28 -20.70 19.70
N VAL A 404 -10.24 -21.45 19.15
CA VAL A 404 -10.56 -22.83 19.58
C VAL A 404 -9.94 -23.83 18.63
N ALA A 405 -9.07 -24.71 19.16
CA ALA A 405 -8.43 -25.76 18.37
C ALA A 405 -9.46 -26.64 17.65
N ASN A 406 -9.18 -26.91 16.36
CA ASN A 406 -10.01 -27.77 15.52
C ASN A 406 -9.14 -28.83 14.82
N PRO A 407 -9.01 -30.04 15.39
CA PRO A 407 -8.10 -31.05 14.85
C PRO A 407 -8.37 -31.53 13.42
N GLU A 408 -9.59 -31.27 12.90
CA GLU A 408 -9.95 -31.58 11.50
C GLU A 408 -9.47 -30.54 10.51
N LEU A 409 -9.29 -29.29 10.96
CA LEU A 409 -8.84 -28.16 10.13
C LEU A 409 -7.37 -27.83 10.33
N ASP A 410 -6.88 -28.00 11.57
CA ASP A 410 -5.60 -27.46 11.99
C ASP A 410 -4.42 -28.13 11.30
N TYR A 411 -3.47 -27.30 10.84
CA TYR A 411 -2.13 -27.75 10.51
C TYR A 411 -1.42 -28.31 11.74
N LYS A 412 -0.60 -29.33 11.57
CA LYS A 412 0.18 -29.93 12.65
C LYS A 412 1.66 -29.67 12.43
N ALA A 413 2.36 -29.22 13.45
CA ALA A 413 3.79 -28.96 13.37
C ALA A 413 4.61 -30.18 12.94
N SER A 414 4.14 -31.39 13.27
CA SER A 414 4.76 -32.67 12.89
C SER A 414 4.74 -32.95 11.38
N ASP A 415 3.90 -32.25 10.62
CA ASP A 415 3.75 -32.46 9.18
C ASP A 415 4.85 -31.74 8.38
N TYR A 416 5.64 -30.88 9.04
CA TYR A 416 6.66 -30.05 8.42
C TYR A 416 8.03 -30.28 9.07
N ALA A 417 8.95 -30.94 8.36
CA ALA A 417 10.30 -31.18 8.85
C ALA A 417 11.19 -29.92 8.79
N ASP A 418 10.90 -29.02 7.87
CA ASP A 418 11.67 -27.81 7.63
C ASP A 418 10.80 -26.66 7.12
N TYR A 419 11.44 -25.50 6.88
CA TYR A 419 10.74 -24.31 6.38
C TYR A 419 10.15 -24.52 4.99
N ASP A 420 10.82 -25.19 4.08
CA ASP A 420 10.32 -25.36 2.71
C ASP A 420 9.05 -26.21 2.67
N GLN A 421 8.99 -27.27 3.47
CA GLN A 421 7.76 -28.07 3.63
C GLN A 421 6.63 -27.23 4.24
N PHE A 422 6.92 -26.39 5.22
CA PHE A 422 5.94 -25.48 5.80
C PHE A 422 5.48 -24.41 4.79
N PHE A 423 6.42 -23.85 4.03
CA PHE A 423 6.12 -22.85 3.01
C PHE A 423 5.10 -23.37 1.99
N TYR A 424 5.44 -24.47 1.30
CA TYR A 424 4.55 -25.03 0.27
C TYR A 424 3.31 -25.75 0.84
N GLY A 425 3.41 -26.34 2.02
CA GLY A 425 2.34 -27.12 2.64
C GLY A 425 1.29 -26.30 3.37
N ALA A 426 1.63 -25.09 3.81
CA ALA A 426 0.73 -24.24 4.60
C ALA A 426 0.82 -22.75 4.27
N LEU A 427 1.98 -22.12 4.48
CA LEU A 427 2.12 -20.67 4.50
C LEU A 427 1.72 -20.02 3.18
N LEU A 428 2.17 -20.55 2.04
CA LEU A 428 1.91 -20.01 0.71
C LEU A 428 0.40 -19.93 0.42
N ASN A 429 -0.35 -20.97 0.74
CA ASN A 429 -1.78 -20.99 0.46
C ASN A 429 -2.56 -20.09 1.44
N GLU A 430 -2.18 -20.09 2.74
CA GLU A 430 -2.85 -19.20 3.70
C GLU A 430 -2.61 -17.74 3.39
N GLU A 431 -1.38 -17.35 3.02
CA GLU A 431 -1.06 -15.98 2.62
C GLU A 431 -1.82 -15.60 1.35
N ARG A 432 -1.71 -16.39 0.29
CA ARG A 432 -2.33 -16.18 -1.02
C ARG A 432 -3.84 -16.01 -0.94
N TYR A 433 -4.54 -16.89 -0.21
CA TYR A 433 -5.99 -16.84 -0.08
C TYR A 433 -6.46 -15.69 0.82
N GLU A 434 -5.69 -15.37 1.85
CA GLU A 434 -6.02 -14.29 2.77
C GLU A 434 -5.80 -12.92 2.14
N THR A 435 -4.68 -12.74 1.44
CA THR A 435 -4.30 -11.46 0.83
C THR A 435 -4.77 -11.30 -0.62
N PHE A 436 -5.50 -12.28 -1.13
CA PHE A 436 -6.05 -12.25 -2.49
C PHE A 436 -6.72 -10.92 -2.79
N ASN A 437 -6.30 -10.25 -3.86
CA ASN A 437 -6.82 -8.94 -4.27
C ASN A 437 -6.57 -7.80 -3.25
N GLU A 438 -5.45 -7.85 -2.50
CA GLU A 438 -5.00 -6.81 -1.55
C GLU A 438 -3.65 -6.18 -1.92
N ALA A 439 -3.14 -6.43 -3.12
CA ALA A 439 -1.86 -5.90 -3.62
C ALA A 439 -0.64 -6.27 -2.75
N LYS A 440 -0.62 -7.47 -2.17
CA LYS A 440 0.41 -7.95 -1.23
C LYS A 440 1.17 -9.17 -1.72
N HIS A 441 0.48 -10.09 -2.40
CA HIS A 441 1.00 -11.42 -2.74
C HIS A 441 2.25 -11.39 -3.60
N TRP A 442 2.32 -10.50 -4.60
CA TRP A 442 3.54 -10.35 -5.40
C TRP A 442 4.77 -10.01 -4.57
N PHE A 443 4.67 -9.12 -3.59
CA PHE A 443 5.78 -8.81 -2.69
C PHE A 443 6.18 -9.99 -1.80
N PHE A 444 5.21 -10.84 -1.43
CA PHE A 444 5.48 -12.07 -0.71
C PHE A 444 6.28 -13.05 -1.57
N GLU A 445 5.87 -13.26 -2.83
CA GLU A 445 6.57 -14.14 -3.78
C GLU A 445 8.00 -13.64 -4.07
N GLU A 446 8.14 -12.32 -4.34
CA GLU A 446 9.44 -11.67 -4.59
C GLU A 446 10.41 -11.83 -3.41
N ARG A 447 9.94 -11.59 -2.22
CA ARG A 447 10.75 -11.70 -1.01
C ARG A 447 11.26 -13.13 -0.77
N HIS A 448 10.49 -14.12 -1.17
CA HIS A 448 10.88 -15.53 -1.10
C HIS A 448 11.73 -16.01 -2.29
N GLY A 449 11.87 -15.21 -3.35
CA GLY A 449 12.51 -15.60 -4.60
C GLY A 449 11.75 -16.74 -5.30
N LYS A 450 10.41 -16.72 -5.21
CA LYS A 450 9.52 -17.76 -5.73
C LYS A 450 8.62 -17.28 -6.87
N TRP A 451 8.64 -15.99 -7.17
CA TRP A 451 7.72 -15.39 -8.13
C TRP A 451 7.78 -16.07 -9.51
N GLU A 452 8.98 -16.25 -10.10
CA GLU A 452 9.14 -16.88 -11.42
C GLU A 452 8.65 -18.33 -11.43
N GLU A 453 8.99 -19.09 -10.37
CA GLU A 453 8.59 -20.50 -10.23
C GLU A 453 7.05 -20.61 -10.18
N LEU A 454 6.40 -19.78 -9.35
CA LEU A 454 4.96 -19.83 -9.13
C LEU A 454 4.18 -19.35 -10.35
N VAL A 455 4.64 -18.29 -11.04
CA VAL A 455 4.08 -17.85 -12.31
C VAL A 455 4.17 -18.94 -13.38
N GLN A 456 5.32 -19.58 -13.51
CA GLN A 456 5.48 -20.66 -14.48
C GLN A 456 4.59 -21.87 -14.19
N ALA A 457 4.44 -22.23 -12.91
CA ALA A 457 3.64 -23.37 -12.50
C ALA A 457 2.13 -23.16 -12.64
N ASN A 458 1.64 -21.93 -12.41
CA ASN A 458 0.21 -21.67 -12.26
C ASN A 458 -0.39 -20.84 -13.42
N TYR A 459 0.24 -19.76 -13.79
CA TYR A 459 -0.35 -18.81 -14.74
C TYR A 459 -0.42 -19.40 -16.16
N ARG A 460 0.65 -20.05 -16.64
CA ARG A 460 0.73 -20.56 -18.01
C ARG A 460 -0.21 -21.72 -18.30
N VAL A 461 -0.52 -22.52 -17.29
CA VAL A 461 -1.34 -23.74 -17.45
C VAL A 461 -2.79 -23.40 -17.78
N ALA A 462 -3.28 -22.26 -17.33
CA ALA A 462 -4.70 -21.92 -17.39
C ALA A 462 -5.00 -20.58 -18.05
N CYS A 463 -4.01 -19.91 -18.66
CA CYS A 463 -4.28 -18.64 -19.32
C CYS A 463 -5.30 -18.84 -20.46
N PRO A 464 -6.53 -18.31 -20.36
CA PRO A 464 -7.61 -18.60 -21.29
C PRO A 464 -7.46 -17.91 -22.66
N TRP A 465 -6.34 -17.23 -22.88
CA TRP A 465 -6.12 -16.42 -24.06
C TRP A 465 -5.17 -17.06 -25.07
N PRO A 466 -5.70 -17.77 -26.09
CA PRO A 466 -4.95 -18.03 -27.31
C PRO A 466 -4.90 -16.73 -28.11
N ARG A 467 -3.98 -15.83 -27.83
CA ARG A 467 -3.83 -14.64 -28.67
C ARG A 467 -2.82 -14.86 -29.74
N THR A 468 -3.21 -14.43 -30.93
CA THR A 468 -2.40 -14.44 -32.16
C THR A 468 -1.48 -13.23 -32.27
N ASP A 469 -1.63 -12.24 -31.40
CA ASP A 469 -0.80 -11.04 -31.40
C ASP A 469 0.42 -11.16 -30.46
N GLU A 470 1.51 -10.53 -30.82
CA GLU A 470 2.81 -10.67 -30.15
C GLU A 470 2.86 -10.11 -28.73
N THR A 471 1.84 -9.41 -28.28
CA THR A 471 1.75 -8.78 -26.96
C THR A 471 1.04 -9.64 -25.94
N SER A 472 0.72 -10.90 -26.28
CA SER A 472 -0.25 -11.70 -25.57
C SER A 472 0.32 -12.53 -24.45
N ILE A 473 -0.43 -12.55 -23.42
CA ILE A 473 -0.53 -13.51 -22.34
C ILE A 473 -0.50 -14.92 -22.96
N GLY A 474 0.43 -15.77 -22.56
CA GLY A 474 0.58 -17.13 -23.08
C GLY A 474 1.80 -17.38 -23.98
N LYS A 475 2.58 -16.36 -24.36
CA LYS A 475 3.92 -16.58 -24.88
C LYS A 475 4.78 -17.24 -23.81
N GLU A 476 5.69 -18.10 -24.23
CA GLU A 476 6.75 -18.55 -23.33
C GLU A 476 7.61 -17.36 -22.92
N ILE A 477 7.43 -16.92 -21.66
CA ILE A 477 8.26 -15.90 -21.05
C ILE A 477 9.39 -16.64 -20.35
N THR A 478 10.60 -16.33 -20.72
CA THR A 478 11.76 -16.85 -19.99
C THR A 478 11.93 -16.03 -18.71
N VAL A 479 12.46 -16.65 -17.66
CA VAL A 479 12.78 -15.96 -16.40
C VAL A 479 13.62 -14.69 -16.63
N ALA A 480 14.57 -14.74 -17.57
CA ALA A 480 15.40 -13.59 -17.93
C ALA A 480 14.65 -12.39 -18.52
N GLN A 481 13.39 -12.57 -18.94
CA GLN A 481 12.53 -11.50 -19.47
C GLN A 481 11.60 -10.90 -18.39
N MET A 482 11.51 -11.52 -17.23
CA MET A 482 10.63 -11.03 -16.14
C MET A 482 11.25 -9.82 -15.47
N CYS A 483 10.41 -8.81 -15.22
CA CYS A 483 10.83 -7.55 -14.59
C CYS A 483 10.36 -7.49 -13.14
N HIS A 484 11.29 -7.64 -12.22
CA HIS A 484 11.07 -7.63 -10.76
C HIS A 484 10.78 -6.24 -10.19
N LEU A 485 11.07 -5.18 -10.94
CA LEU A 485 10.88 -3.80 -10.54
C LEU A 485 10.11 -3.05 -11.60
N TRP A 486 9.39 -2.01 -11.19
CA TRP A 486 8.71 -1.11 -12.10
C TRP A 486 9.69 -0.12 -12.74
N LYS A 487 9.32 0.38 -13.92
CA LYS A 487 10.05 1.43 -14.62
C LYS A 487 10.06 2.71 -13.79
N ILE A 488 11.25 3.31 -13.59
CA ILE A 488 11.34 4.65 -13.00
C ILE A 488 10.74 5.65 -14.00
N PRO A 489 9.85 6.56 -13.56
CA PRO A 489 9.19 7.50 -14.45
C PRO A 489 10.16 8.41 -15.19
N ALA A 490 9.90 8.66 -16.47
CA ALA A 490 10.73 9.53 -17.31
C ALA A 490 10.87 10.96 -16.74
N GLU A 491 9.84 11.44 -16.05
CA GLU A 491 9.83 12.74 -15.40
C GLU A 491 10.95 12.87 -14.36
N GLU A 492 11.29 11.77 -13.62
CA GLU A 492 12.38 11.81 -12.65
C GLU A 492 13.72 12.12 -13.35
N PHE A 493 13.99 11.49 -14.50
CA PHE A 493 15.20 11.79 -15.30
C PHE A 493 15.19 13.16 -15.93
N ASN A 494 14.02 13.69 -16.28
CA ASN A 494 13.89 15.02 -16.87
C ASN A 494 14.20 16.15 -15.88
N TYR A 495 13.81 15.99 -14.62
CA TYR A 495 13.89 17.03 -13.59
C TYR A 495 15.10 16.88 -12.66
N ASN A 496 15.56 15.66 -12.41
CA ASN A 496 16.68 15.36 -11.53
C ASN A 496 17.96 15.13 -12.34
N LYS A 497 18.84 16.13 -12.40
CA LYS A 497 20.07 16.09 -13.21
C LYS A 497 21.17 15.20 -12.66
N ALA A 498 21.03 14.69 -11.43
CA ALA A 498 21.94 13.67 -10.90
C ALA A 498 21.68 12.28 -11.48
N LEU A 499 20.54 12.07 -12.17
CA LEU A 499 20.14 10.81 -12.79
C LEU A 499 20.33 10.83 -14.30
N ASP A 500 20.68 9.67 -14.84
CA ASP A 500 20.78 9.39 -16.27
C ASP A 500 19.94 8.14 -16.60
N GLU A 501 18.99 8.24 -17.55
CA GLU A 501 18.06 7.14 -17.83
C GLU A 501 18.79 5.87 -18.29
N ALA A 502 19.85 6.00 -19.08
CA ALA A 502 20.60 4.83 -19.58
C ALA A 502 21.36 4.09 -18.47
N ARG A 503 21.80 4.83 -17.43
CA ARG A 503 22.54 4.27 -16.30
C ARG A 503 21.62 3.83 -15.15
N ASP A 504 20.60 4.63 -14.87
CA ASP A 504 19.85 4.56 -13.60
C ASP A 504 18.46 3.91 -13.74
N GLN A 505 18.02 3.58 -14.97
CA GLN A 505 16.76 2.87 -15.18
C GLN A 505 16.84 1.42 -14.61
N ASN A 506 15.71 0.90 -14.18
CA ASN A 506 15.63 -0.48 -13.69
C ASN A 506 15.87 -1.50 -14.81
N PRO A 507 16.43 -2.68 -14.51
CA PRO A 507 16.65 -3.75 -15.48
C PRO A 507 15.36 -4.12 -16.24
N GLY A 508 15.50 -4.42 -17.53
CA GLY A 508 14.38 -4.75 -18.42
C GLY A 508 13.75 -3.56 -19.13
N TYR A 509 14.12 -2.32 -18.77
CA TYR A 509 13.60 -1.09 -19.36
C TYR A 509 14.65 -0.20 -20.04
N ALA A 510 15.90 -0.58 -20.00
CA ALA A 510 16.94 0.15 -20.74
C ALA A 510 16.70 -0.01 -22.25
N ASN A 511 16.74 1.13 -22.98
CA ASN A 511 16.62 1.19 -24.43
C ASN A 511 17.89 0.67 -25.12
#